data_c36bdc42aa562b0af638a454165c2888
#
_entry.id   c36bdc42aa562b0af638a454165c2888
#
_cell.length_a   1.000
_cell.length_b   1.000
_cell.length_c   1.000
_cell.angle_alpha   90.00
_cell.angle_beta   90.00
_cell.angle_gamma   90.00
#
_symmetry.space_group_name_H-M   'P 1'
#
loop_
_entity.id
_entity.type
_entity.pdbx_description
1 polymer ?
#
loop_
_entity_poly.entity_id
_entity_poly.type
_entity_poly.pdbx_seq_one_letter_code
_entity_poly.pdbx_strand_id
1 'polypeptide(L)'
;MTMKKIISLSVLAFVFGLSTQAQTTPVYLDESKPMEERIEDALSRMTLEEKVAMIHAQSKFSSPGVERLGIPDVWMTDGPHGIRPEVLWDEWDQASWTNDSCVAFPALTCLAATWNPEMSLL
;
A
#
# COMPACT_ATOMS: atom_id res chain seq x y z
N MET A 1 -19.15 25.07 -48.73
CA MET A 1 -18.77 25.01 -47.32
C MET A 1 -18.35 26.42 -46.93
N THR A 2 -19.13 27.11 -46.08
CA THR A 2 -18.99 28.54 -45.84
C THR A 2 -17.79 28.83 -44.90
N MET A 3 -17.02 29.89 -45.15
CA MET A 3 -15.88 30.33 -44.38
C MET A 3 -16.09 30.34 -42.83
N LYS A 4 -17.32 30.61 -42.39
CA LYS A 4 -17.71 30.55 -40.97
C LYS A 4 -17.57 29.15 -40.33
N LYS A 5 -17.82 28.07 -41.11
CA LYS A 5 -17.66 26.67 -40.62
C LYS A 5 -16.19 26.24 -40.53
N ILE A 6 -15.33 26.79 -41.38
CA ILE A 6 -13.90 26.49 -41.35
C ILE A 6 -13.23 27.15 -40.14
N ILE A 7 -13.60 28.41 -39.82
CA ILE A 7 -13.08 29.12 -38.64
C ILE A 7 -13.53 28.41 -37.36
N SER A 8 -14.79 27.97 -37.26
CA SER A 8 -15.29 27.25 -36.08
C SER A 8 -14.58 25.92 -35.86
N LEU A 9 -14.24 25.20 -36.92
CA LEU A 9 -13.51 23.92 -36.81
C LEU A 9 -12.04 24.13 -36.40
N SER A 10 -11.41 25.20 -36.88
CA SER A 10 -10.02 25.54 -36.54
C SER A 10 -9.88 25.99 -35.08
N VAL A 11 -10.84 26.72 -34.54
CA VAL A 11 -10.86 27.13 -33.12
C VAL A 11 -11.08 25.93 -32.21
N LEU A 12 -11.94 24.98 -32.59
CA LEU A 12 -12.19 23.77 -31.82
C LEU A 12 -10.93 22.86 -31.79
N ALA A 13 -10.21 22.73 -32.90
CA ALA A 13 -8.96 21.98 -32.95
C ALA A 13 -7.85 22.61 -32.09
N PHE A 14 -7.81 23.92 -31.98
CA PHE A 14 -6.83 24.65 -31.15
C PHE A 14 -7.07 24.47 -29.65
N VAL A 15 -8.34 24.40 -29.23
CA VAL A 15 -8.70 24.18 -27.82
C VAL A 15 -8.41 22.74 -27.37
N PHE A 16 -8.54 21.75 -28.25
CA PHE A 16 -8.20 20.35 -27.94
C PHE A 16 -6.69 20.05 -27.97
N GLY A 17 -5.90 20.85 -28.69
CA GLY A 17 -4.44 20.66 -28.81
C GLY A 17 -3.63 21.10 -27.57
N LEU A 18 -4.23 21.78 -26.61
CA LEU A 18 -3.52 22.37 -25.45
C LEU A 18 -3.55 21.51 -24.19
N SER A 19 -4.08 20.29 -24.24
CA SER A 19 -4.30 19.47 -23.04
C SER A 19 -3.39 18.24 -22.88
N THR A 20 -2.39 18.08 -23.72
CA THR A 20 -1.37 17.04 -23.49
C THR A 20 -0.21 17.61 -22.69
N GLN A 21 -0.45 17.97 -21.44
CA GLN A 21 0.65 17.98 -20.49
C GLN A 21 1.09 16.53 -20.31
N ALA A 22 2.30 16.23 -20.72
CA ALA A 22 2.94 14.98 -20.36
C ALA A 22 2.91 14.88 -18.84
N GLN A 23 2.08 13.97 -18.31
CA GLN A 23 2.01 13.68 -16.89
C GLN A 23 3.36 13.05 -16.51
N THR A 24 4.29 13.85 -16.01
CA THR A 24 5.55 13.33 -15.49
C THR A 24 5.21 12.45 -14.29
N THR A 25 5.64 11.20 -14.34
CA THR A 25 5.47 10.27 -13.22
C THR A 25 6.03 10.92 -11.94
N PRO A 26 5.26 10.98 -10.86
CA PRO A 26 5.75 11.50 -9.59
C PRO A 26 7.01 10.77 -9.14
N VAL A 27 7.93 11.48 -8.47
CA VAL A 27 9.21 10.90 -8.06
C VAL A 27 9.02 9.71 -7.13
N TYR A 28 8.03 9.74 -6.24
CA TYR A 28 7.77 8.63 -5.31
C TYR A 28 7.34 7.32 -6.00
N LEU A 29 6.83 7.40 -7.24
CA LEU A 29 6.46 6.23 -8.06
C LEU A 29 7.61 5.79 -9.01
N ASP A 30 8.67 6.55 -9.12
CA ASP A 30 9.80 6.24 -9.98
C ASP A 30 10.82 5.35 -9.25
N GLU A 31 10.78 4.06 -9.53
CA GLU A 31 11.67 3.07 -8.91
C GLU A 31 13.15 3.27 -9.23
N SER A 32 13.48 4.04 -10.27
CA SER A 32 14.87 4.37 -10.61
C SER A 32 15.50 5.41 -9.68
N LYS A 33 14.68 6.10 -8.87
CA LYS A 33 15.12 7.12 -7.94
C LYS A 33 15.57 6.53 -6.60
N PRO A 34 16.51 7.18 -5.90
CA PRO A 34 16.90 6.80 -4.55
C PRO A 34 15.69 6.79 -3.61
N MET A 35 15.70 5.84 -2.66
CA MET A 35 14.62 5.68 -1.68
C MET A 35 14.28 6.97 -0.95
N GLU A 36 15.31 7.70 -0.49
CA GLU A 36 15.14 8.95 0.27
C GLU A 36 14.42 10.02 -0.57
N GLU A 37 14.77 10.18 -1.84
CA GLU A 37 14.09 11.14 -2.72
C GLU A 37 12.62 10.78 -2.92
N ARG A 38 12.31 9.49 -3.02
CA ARG A 38 10.94 8.98 -3.15
C ARG A 38 10.13 9.22 -1.88
N ILE A 39 10.72 8.99 -0.72
CA ILE A 39 10.09 9.25 0.58
C ILE A 39 9.78 10.74 0.74
N GLU A 40 10.75 11.61 0.48
CA GLU A 40 10.57 13.06 0.59
C GLU A 40 9.49 13.58 -0.36
N ASP A 41 9.46 13.11 -1.61
CA ASP A 41 8.42 13.49 -2.56
C ASP A 41 7.03 13.04 -2.09
N ALA A 42 6.89 11.79 -1.60
CA ALA A 42 5.65 11.29 -1.04
C ALA A 42 5.18 12.13 0.15
N LEU A 43 6.07 12.38 1.11
CA LEU A 43 5.79 13.19 2.30
C LEU A 43 5.40 14.63 1.96
N SER A 44 6.03 15.23 0.94
CA SER A 44 5.70 16.59 0.51
C SER A 44 4.27 16.72 -0.04
N ARG A 45 3.72 15.63 -0.56
CA ARG A 45 2.38 15.57 -1.15
C ARG A 45 1.29 15.23 -0.14
N MET A 46 1.63 14.67 1.02
CA MET A 46 0.68 14.31 2.07
C MET A 46 0.21 15.52 2.85
N THR A 47 -1.07 15.53 3.21
CA THR A 47 -1.62 16.47 4.17
C THR A 47 -1.16 16.10 5.59
N LEU A 48 -1.35 17.02 6.54
CA LEU A 48 -1.04 16.74 7.94
C LEU A 48 -1.89 15.58 8.48
N GLU A 49 -3.16 15.56 8.13
CA GLU A 49 -4.11 14.51 8.54
C GLU A 49 -3.68 13.14 8.01
N GLU A 50 -3.24 13.05 6.75
CA GLU A 50 -2.74 11.81 6.16
C GLU A 50 -1.47 11.33 6.86
N LYS A 51 -0.55 12.24 7.18
CA LYS A 51 0.68 11.92 7.93
C LYS A 51 0.37 11.41 9.33
N VAL A 52 -0.55 12.07 10.03
CA VAL A 52 -0.98 11.64 11.37
C VAL A 52 -1.69 10.29 11.31
N ALA A 53 -2.55 10.08 10.31
CA ALA A 53 -3.24 8.80 10.15
C ALA A 53 -2.27 7.62 9.98
N MET A 54 -1.21 7.78 9.18
CA MET A 54 -0.23 6.71 8.94
C MET A 54 0.56 6.27 10.18
N ILE A 55 0.69 7.12 11.20
CA ILE A 55 1.47 6.80 12.41
C ILE A 55 0.65 6.14 13.51
N HIS A 56 -0.63 5.91 13.29
CA HIS A 56 -1.47 5.16 14.22
C HIS A 56 -2.28 4.09 13.50
N ALA A 57 -2.69 3.07 14.25
CA ALA A 57 -3.49 1.99 13.71
C ALA A 57 -4.90 2.47 13.35
N GLN A 58 -5.43 2.01 12.22
CA GLN A 58 -6.84 2.13 11.86
C GLN A 58 -7.65 0.91 12.33
N SER A 59 -6.98 -0.23 12.50
CA SER A 59 -7.56 -1.47 13.02
C SER A 59 -6.56 -2.17 13.94
N LYS A 60 -6.87 -3.37 14.41
CA LYS A 60 -5.99 -4.17 15.28
C LYS A 60 -4.66 -4.52 14.62
N PHE A 61 -4.67 -4.70 13.30
CA PHE A 61 -3.53 -5.20 12.54
C PHE A 61 -3.28 -4.41 11.27
N SER A 62 -3.75 -3.17 11.17
CA SER A 62 -3.47 -2.34 10.01
C SER A 62 -3.20 -0.88 10.36
N SER A 63 -2.38 -0.28 9.51
CA SER A 63 -2.14 1.15 9.47
C SER A 63 -2.60 1.69 8.12
N PRO A 64 -3.31 2.83 8.08
CA PRO A 64 -3.84 3.33 6.83
C PRO A 64 -2.72 3.79 5.89
N GLY A 65 -2.94 3.56 4.62
CA GLY A 65 -2.16 4.17 3.54
C GLY A 65 -2.67 5.57 3.20
N VAL A 66 -2.37 6.00 1.98
CA VAL A 66 -2.86 7.25 1.41
C VAL A 66 -3.46 6.97 0.04
N GLU A 67 -4.74 6.65 0.01
CA GLU A 67 -5.46 6.24 -1.21
C GLU A 67 -5.28 7.25 -2.36
N ARG A 68 -5.37 8.53 -2.06
CA ARG A 68 -5.20 9.63 -3.02
C ARG A 68 -3.84 9.60 -3.74
N LEU A 69 -2.82 9.07 -3.09
CA LEU A 69 -1.47 8.90 -3.64
C LEU A 69 -1.20 7.46 -4.13
N GLY A 70 -2.17 6.57 -4.02
CA GLY A 70 -2.01 5.16 -4.37
C GLY A 70 -1.09 4.40 -3.41
N ILE A 71 -0.88 4.92 -2.19
CA ILE A 71 -0.11 4.25 -1.14
C ILE A 71 -1.08 3.32 -0.40
N PRO A 72 -0.87 1.99 -0.44
CA PRO A 72 -1.79 1.03 0.17
C PRO A 72 -1.71 1.04 1.69
N ASP A 73 -2.74 0.49 2.33
CA ASP A 73 -2.71 0.17 3.74
C ASP A 73 -1.63 -0.87 4.04
N VAL A 74 -1.02 -0.75 5.21
CA VAL A 74 -0.07 -1.74 5.72
C VAL A 74 -0.81 -2.71 6.62
N TRP A 75 -0.84 -3.96 6.22
CA TRP A 75 -1.44 -5.05 6.98
C TRP A 75 -0.36 -5.85 7.70
N MET A 76 -0.62 -6.14 8.95
CA MET A 76 0.28 -6.85 9.84
C MET A 76 -0.42 -8.09 10.40
N THR A 77 0.34 -9.04 10.86
CA THR A 77 -0.19 -10.18 11.60
C THR A 77 0.77 -10.55 12.72
N ASP A 78 0.28 -11.27 13.69
CA ASP A 78 1.10 -11.94 14.69
C ASP A 78 1.14 -13.45 14.43
N GLY A 79 1.80 -14.18 15.27
CA GLY A 79 1.81 -15.61 15.21
C GLY A 79 2.99 -16.24 15.92
N PRO A 80 2.83 -16.67 17.19
CA PRO A 80 3.92 -17.30 17.95
C PRO A 80 4.35 -18.65 17.40
N HIS A 81 3.52 -19.27 16.56
CA HIS A 81 3.77 -20.59 15.96
C HIS A 81 3.72 -20.55 14.44
N GLY A 82 4.12 -19.45 13.84
CA GLY A 82 4.02 -19.14 12.41
C GLY A 82 3.12 -17.95 12.16
N ILE A 83 2.93 -17.60 10.90
CA ILE A 83 2.05 -16.51 10.51
C ILE A 83 0.61 -16.90 10.80
N ARG A 84 -0.14 -16.05 11.49
CA ARG A 84 -1.56 -16.28 11.75
C ARG A 84 -2.36 -16.10 10.45
N PRO A 85 -3.12 -17.13 10.01
CA PRO A 85 -3.98 -17.01 8.83
C PRO A 85 -5.27 -16.28 9.20
N GLU A 86 -5.31 -14.97 9.06
CA GLU A 86 -6.50 -14.17 9.34
C GLU A 86 -7.10 -13.61 8.06
N VAL A 87 -8.43 -13.65 7.98
CA VAL A 87 -9.21 -13.10 6.87
C VAL A 87 -9.97 -11.85 7.30
N LEU A 88 -10.34 -11.74 8.60
CA LEU A 88 -11.07 -10.61 9.18
C LEU A 88 -10.17 -9.85 10.15
N TRP A 89 -9.44 -8.87 9.64
CA TRP A 89 -8.43 -8.12 10.37
C TRP A 89 -8.96 -7.27 11.53
N ASP A 90 -10.23 -6.87 11.47
CA ASP A 90 -10.84 -6.01 12.47
C ASP A 90 -11.55 -6.79 13.57
N GLU A 91 -11.74 -8.08 13.37
CA GLU A 91 -12.47 -8.94 14.27
C GLU A 91 -11.55 -9.89 15.02
N TRP A 92 -11.91 -10.23 16.27
CA TRP A 92 -11.20 -11.23 17.04
C TRP A 92 -11.67 -12.66 16.72
N ASP A 93 -12.91 -12.76 16.25
CA ASP A 93 -13.46 -14.04 15.82
C ASP A 93 -12.89 -14.36 14.43
N GLN A 94 -12.35 -15.56 14.31
CA GLN A 94 -11.84 -16.02 13.03
C GLN A 94 -12.99 -16.28 12.07
N ALA A 95 -12.76 -16.02 10.80
CA ALA A 95 -13.67 -16.45 9.77
C ALA A 95 -13.75 -17.98 9.78
N SER A 96 -14.86 -18.52 10.24
CA SER A 96 -15.04 -19.97 10.36
C SER A 96 -15.06 -20.73 9.03
N TRP A 97 -15.07 -20.00 7.93
CA TRP A 97 -15.29 -20.52 6.58
C TRP A 97 -14.06 -20.49 5.69
N THR A 98 -13.10 -19.59 5.92
CA THR A 98 -11.86 -19.54 5.13
C THR A 98 -10.77 -18.76 5.85
N ASN A 99 -9.53 -19.19 5.67
CA ASN A 99 -8.31 -18.54 6.12
C ASN A 99 -7.24 -18.69 5.04
N ASP A 100 -6.25 -17.83 5.07
CA ASP A 100 -5.05 -18.01 4.26
C ASP A 100 -4.32 -19.30 4.66
N SER A 101 -3.73 -19.96 3.68
CA SER A 101 -2.88 -21.11 3.95
C SER A 101 -1.52 -20.62 4.45
N CYS A 102 -1.13 -21.08 5.64
CA CYS A 102 0.21 -20.83 6.15
C CYS A 102 0.76 -22.01 6.92
N VAL A 103 2.08 -21.99 7.09
CA VAL A 103 2.81 -23.04 7.80
C VAL A 103 2.75 -22.77 9.30
N ALA A 104 2.26 -23.74 10.06
CA ALA A 104 2.34 -23.72 11.52
C ALA A 104 3.64 -24.35 11.97
N PHE A 105 4.38 -23.64 12.82
CA PHE A 105 5.56 -24.17 13.49
C PHE A 105 5.18 -24.88 14.79
N PRO A 106 6.03 -25.79 15.30
CA PRO A 106 5.82 -26.42 16.60
C PRO A 106 5.70 -25.38 17.72
N ALA A 107 4.93 -25.71 18.75
CA ALA A 107 4.82 -24.85 19.92
C ALA A 107 6.19 -24.62 20.57
N LEU A 108 6.45 -23.42 21.03
CA LEU A 108 7.73 -23.05 21.64
C LEU A 108 8.10 -23.93 22.85
N THR A 109 7.10 -24.48 23.54
CA THR A 109 7.31 -25.48 24.62
C THR A 109 7.90 -26.78 24.08
N CYS A 110 7.50 -27.23 22.89
CA CYS A 110 8.11 -28.36 22.24
C CYS A 110 9.57 -28.08 21.85
N LEU A 111 9.82 -26.89 21.32
CA LEU A 111 11.17 -26.47 20.96
C LEU A 111 12.05 -26.39 22.20
N ALA A 112 11.59 -25.77 23.28
CA ALA A 112 12.32 -25.68 24.55
C ALA A 112 12.59 -27.06 25.16
N ALA A 113 11.67 -28.01 25.02
CA ALA A 113 11.84 -29.37 25.54
C ALA A 113 12.96 -30.16 24.85
N THR A 114 13.44 -29.70 23.70
CA THR A 114 14.60 -30.30 23.03
C THR A 114 15.94 -30.06 23.74
N TRP A 115 16.00 -28.98 24.55
CA TRP A 115 17.23 -28.48 25.19
C TRP A 115 18.36 -28.19 24.18
N ASN A 116 18.02 -28.04 22.92
CA ASN A 116 18.97 -27.76 21.85
C ASN A 116 18.75 -26.35 21.29
N PRO A 117 19.60 -25.38 21.61
CA PRO A 117 19.46 -24.01 21.12
C PRO A 117 19.60 -23.88 19.60
N GLU A 118 20.27 -24.80 18.94
CA GLU A 118 20.43 -24.76 17.47
C GLU A 118 19.12 -25.01 16.75
N MET A 119 18.18 -25.72 17.35
CA MET A 119 16.84 -25.93 16.80
C MET A 119 16.01 -24.67 16.66
N SER A 120 16.39 -23.59 17.33
CA SER A 120 15.72 -22.29 17.21
C SER A 120 16.23 -21.45 16.03
N LEU A 121 17.26 -21.93 15.33
CA LEU A 121 17.87 -21.25 14.19
C LEU A 121 17.44 -21.87 12.85
N LEU A 122 16.66 -22.94 12.86
CA LEU A 122 16.12 -23.60 11.67
C LEU A 122 14.80 -22.96 11.24
#